data_005478319c5da65514a120422a69470e
#
_entry.id   005478319c5da65514a120422a69470e
#
_cell.length_a   1.000
_cell.length_b   1.000
_cell.length_c   1.000
_cell.angle_alpha   90.00
_cell.angle_beta   90.00
_cell.angle_gamma   90.00
#
_symmetry.space_group_name_H-M   'P 1'
#
loop_
_entity.id
_entity.type
_entity.pdbx_description
1 polymer ?
#
loop_
_entity_poly.entity_id
_entity_poly.type
_entity_poly.pdbx_seq_one_letter_code
_entity_poly.pdbx_strand_id
1 'polypeptide(L)'
;MSKEVVFIDNIKGYPGYHITRDGLLYSRYDNKGRLTSNTWKIRKPTISTNGYVKYGFCLRFRKIKTQLYAHRLVAEAYIPNPNNLPVVMHLDDNPKNNSVENLKWGTTLDNIRDCIKKDRKVVRKKIISYVISDLHIGEYGKFTSRTETAFRVLVKLSKLCVKNGVPLLHCGDLFHSSDKISPDLLCRVMEVFNNLSKKDFIILTISGNHGSPVTHRIGDREFISYDKAIVKAFPNLFYSLDYEHFRLNYHKHVVYGIPYIDNNLGLSEYIKGIKLNPKKKNILLLHTDYPGAKDTDGREIGSVENLNVNTLNRFDLVLCGHIHKPQRLSKKVYMIGAPYQQRRTDKDCDLGYWELYSDLSMKFIPLKGFPKFVDVESEEDIKDDGNYYTVLPKKTSNLVNTNHKITKQLSKKALARKYLKEKGITEQDKKELLIDILKKAESC
;
A
#
# COMPACT_ATOMS: atom_id res chain seq x y z
N MET A 1 39.10 -4.71 -45.87
CA MET A 1 39.24 -3.67 -44.84
C MET A 1 37.89 -3.55 -44.11
N SER A 2 37.76 -4.07 -42.91
CA SER A 2 36.56 -3.93 -42.08
C SER A 2 36.48 -2.47 -41.65
N LYS A 3 35.41 -1.78 -42.03
CA LYS A 3 35.12 -0.42 -41.57
C LYS A 3 35.05 -0.46 -40.05
N GLU A 4 35.95 0.21 -39.36
CA GLU A 4 35.92 0.41 -37.95
C GLU A 4 34.69 1.25 -37.60
N VAL A 5 33.70 0.65 -36.91
CA VAL A 5 32.50 1.35 -36.51
C VAL A 5 32.84 2.20 -35.29
N VAL A 6 32.84 3.52 -35.47
CA VAL A 6 33.07 4.47 -34.39
C VAL A 6 31.72 4.75 -33.70
N PHE A 7 31.57 4.37 -32.45
CA PHE A 7 30.41 4.71 -31.64
C PHE A 7 30.71 5.92 -30.73
N ILE A 8 29.67 6.69 -30.45
CA ILE A 8 29.68 7.76 -29.43
C ILE A 8 28.99 7.25 -28.19
N ASP A 9 29.50 7.61 -27.01
CA ASP A 9 28.88 7.27 -25.71
C ASP A 9 27.43 7.79 -25.67
N ASN A 10 26.45 6.92 -25.51
CA ASN A 10 25.04 7.31 -25.48
C ASN A 10 24.28 6.85 -24.22
N ILE A 11 24.97 6.27 -23.26
CA ILE A 11 24.37 5.83 -21.99
C ILE A 11 24.75 6.80 -20.88
N LYS A 12 23.75 7.57 -20.41
CA LYS A 12 23.93 8.57 -19.35
C LYS A 12 24.53 7.94 -18.08
N GLY A 13 25.64 8.50 -17.61
CA GLY A 13 26.32 8.04 -16.40
C GLY A 13 27.30 6.86 -16.61
N TYR A 14 27.37 6.30 -17.83
CA TYR A 14 28.25 5.17 -18.16
C TYR A 14 29.14 5.48 -19.37
N PRO A 15 30.14 6.37 -19.25
CA PRO A 15 31.03 6.68 -20.34
C PRO A 15 31.78 5.42 -20.81
N GLY A 16 32.07 5.34 -22.09
CA GLY A 16 32.72 4.18 -22.72
C GLY A 16 31.78 3.00 -22.98
N TYR A 17 30.47 3.23 -22.88
CA TYR A 17 29.45 2.27 -23.29
C TYR A 17 28.52 2.91 -24.34
N HIS A 18 28.10 2.09 -25.31
CA HIS A 18 27.15 2.47 -26.36
C HIS A 18 26.12 1.37 -26.54
N ILE A 19 24.83 1.72 -26.49
CA ILE A 19 23.74 0.83 -26.87
C ILE A 19 23.28 1.18 -28.27
N THR A 20 23.08 0.18 -29.12
CA THR A 20 22.57 0.38 -30.48
C THR A 20 21.05 0.43 -30.51
N ARG A 21 20.47 0.88 -31.62
CA ARG A 21 18.99 0.95 -31.78
C ARG A 21 18.29 -0.42 -31.69
N ASP A 22 19.02 -1.50 -31.98
CA ASP A 22 18.55 -2.89 -31.92
C ASP A 22 18.87 -3.57 -30.58
N GLY A 23 19.44 -2.83 -29.62
CA GLY A 23 19.67 -3.30 -28.24
C GLY A 23 20.97 -4.06 -28.02
N LEU A 24 21.97 -3.92 -28.90
CA LEU A 24 23.31 -4.48 -28.70
C LEU A 24 24.18 -3.49 -27.91
N LEU A 25 24.86 -3.99 -26.87
CA LEU A 25 25.75 -3.17 -26.06
C LEU A 25 27.20 -3.32 -26.50
N TYR A 26 27.85 -2.20 -26.73
CA TYR A 26 29.28 -2.09 -26.99
C TYR A 26 29.99 -1.39 -25.82
N SER A 27 31.23 -1.74 -25.59
CA SER A 27 32.05 -1.16 -24.51
C SER A 27 33.51 -1.07 -24.89
N ARG A 28 34.17 -0.01 -24.43
CA ARG A 28 35.62 0.16 -24.45
C ARG A 28 36.33 -0.45 -23.22
N TYR A 29 35.58 -1.04 -22.28
CA TYR A 29 36.10 -1.62 -21.06
C TYR A 29 36.21 -3.15 -21.15
N ASP A 30 37.18 -3.73 -20.43
CA ASP A 30 37.25 -5.18 -20.20
C ASP A 30 36.21 -5.63 -19.12
N ASN A 31 36.18 -6.94 -18.84
CA ASN A 31 35.27 -7.49 -17.82
C ASN A 31 35.64 -7.09 -16.39
N LYS A 32 36.85 -6.52 -16.17
CA LYS A 32 37.29 -5.97 -14.89
C LYS A 32 37.10 -4.46 -14.80
N GLY A 33 36.50 -3.84 -15.81
CA GLY A 33 36.17 -2.40 -15.85
C GLY A 33 37.41 -1.52 -16.10
N ARG A 34 38.45 -2.05 -16.73
CA ARG A 34 39.64 -1.30 -17.18
C ARG A 34 39.43 -0.89 -18.63
N LEU A 35 39.75 0.38 -18.96
CA LEU A 35 39.73 0.87 -20.34
C LEU A 35 40.83 0.13 -21.15
N THR A 36 40.46 -0.56 -22.20
CA THR A 36 41.36 -1.45 -22.92
C THR A 36 41.93 -0.85 -24.20
N SER A 37 41.17 0.00 -24.88
CA SER A 37 41.59 0.65 -26.15
C SER A 37 40.51 1.61 -26.64
N ASN A 38 40.73 2.31 -27.72
CA ASN A 38 39.70 3.06 -28.46
C ASN A 38 38.77 2.17 -29.30
N THR A 39 38.97 0.83 -29.26
CA THR A 39 38.12 -0.11 -29.99
C THR A 39 36.92 -0.54 -29.17
N TRP A 40 35.75 -0.53 -29.84
CA TRP A 40 34.49 -0.95 -29.27
C TRP A 40 34.34 -2.49 -29.37
N LYS A 41 33.99 -3.14 -28.27
CA LYS A 41 33.73 -4.58 -28.23
C LYS A 41 32.30 -4.85 -27.81
N ILE A 42 31.63 -5.77 -28.52
CA ILE A 42 30.28 -6.19 -28.17
C ILE A 42 30.29 -6.91 -26.82
N ARG A 43 29.29 -6.63 -25.98
CA ARG A 43 29.11 -7.25 -24.68
C ARG A 43 28.12 -8.41 -24.77
N LYS A 44 28.46 -9.53 -24.12
CA LYS A 44 27.52 -10.66 -24.02
C LYS A 44 26.37 -10.29 -23.07
N PRO A 45 25.10 -10.46 -23.48
CA PRO A 45 23.97 -10.27 -22.60
C PRO A 45 23.81 -11.43 -21.63
N THR A 46 23.08 -11.19 -20.55
CA THR A 46 22.49 -12.22 -19.68
C THR A 46 20.97 -12.13 -19.79
N ILE A 47 20.29 -13.25 -19.61
CA ILE A 47 18.82 -13.29 -19.65
C ILE A 47 18.34 -13.44 -18.20
N SER A 48 17.42 -12.58 -17.79
CA SER A 48 16.77 -12.68 -16.47
C SER A 48 15.79 -13.87 -16.44
N THR A 49 15.38 -14.26 -15.23
CA THR A 49 14.35 -15.30 -15.02
C THR A 49 13.03 -15.02 -15.75
N ASN A 50 12.73 -13.73 -15.97
CA ASN A 50 11.52 -13.27 -16.71
C ASN A 50 11.79 -13.08 -18.21
N GLY A 51 12.91 -13.52 -18.75
CA GLY A 51 13.22 -13.48 -20.19
C GLY A 51 13.82 -12.18 -20.69
N TYR A 52 13.99 -11.15 -19.85
CA TYR A 52 14.56 -9.86 -20.26
C TYR A 52 16.09 -9.92 -20.44
N VAL A 53 16.55 -9.22 -21.47
CA VAL A 53 17.97 -9.05 -21.75
C VAL A 53 18.58 -8.03 -20.80
N LYS A 54 19.71 -8.40 -20.16
CA LYS A 54 20.50 -7.54 -19.27
C LYS A 54 21.95 -7.49 -19.70
N TYR A 55 22.58 -6.36 -19.42
CA TYR A 55 24.01 -6.16 -19.61
C TYR A 55 24.70 -5.76 -18.31
N GLY A 56 25.88 -6.32 -18.09
CA GLY A 56 26.74 -5.95 -16.97
C GLY A 56 27.58 -4.70 -17.28
N PHE A 57 27.59 -3.75 -16.35
CA PHE A 57 28.40 -2.54 -16.37
C PHE A 57 29.46 -2.62 -15.28
N CYS A 58 30.69 -2.29 -15.61
CA CYS A 58 31.78 -2.23 -14.67
C CYS A 58 32.66 -1.01 -14.95
N LEU A 59 32.63 -0.03 -14.04
CA LEU A 59 33.47 1.18 -14.10
C LEU A 59 34.35 1.19 -12.86
N ARG A 60 35.56 0.68 -12.97
CA ARG A 60 36.50 0.53 -11.84
C ARG A 60 36.85 1.88 -11.18
N PHE A 61 37.01 2.92 -11.97
CA PHE A 61 37.32 4.27 -11.48
C PHE A 61 36.18 4.91 -10.67
N ARG A 62 34.92 4.47 -10.87
CA ARG A 62 33.75 4.90 -10.09
C ARG A 62 33.26 3.87 -9.07
N LYS A 63 33.96 2.73 -8.92
CA LYS A 63 33.55 1.59 -8.07
C LYS A 63 32.14 1.07 -8.39
N ILE A 64 31.66 1.24 -9.64
CA ILE A 64 30.33 0.81 -10.09
C ILE A 64 30.44 -0.60 -10.67
N LYS A 65 29.60 -1.51 -10.16
CA LYS A 65 29.32 -2.82 -10.75
C LYS A 65 27.82 -3.06 -10.68
N THR A 66 27.15 -3.05 -11.80
CA THR A 66 25.68 -3.17 -11.88
C THR A 66 25.24 -3.90 -13.13
N GLN A 67 23.96 -4.29 -13.18
CA GLN A 67 23.30 -4.82 -14.37
C GLN A 67 22.09 -3.95 -14.72
N LEU A 68 21.96 -3.61 -16.01
CA LEU A 68 20.87 -2.81 -16.51
C LEU A 68 20.14 -3.55 -17.65
N TYR A 69 18.86 -3.30 -17.78
CA TYR A 69 18.02 -3.91 -18.81
C TYR A 69 18.25 -3.25 -20.18
N ALA A 70 18.37 -4.07 -21.22
CA ALA A 70 18.62 -3.60 -22.59
C ALA A 70 17.51 -2.67 -23.09
N HIS A 71 16.22 -3.03 -22.90
CA HIS A 71 15.08 -2.18 -23.32
C HIS A 71 15.10 -0.79 -22.69
N ARG A 72 15.52 -0.68 -21.40
CA ARG A 72 15.64 0.62 -20.75
C ARG A 72 16.76 1.45 -21.35
N LEU A 73 17.91 0.85 -21.58
CA LEU A 73 19.04 1.53 -22.18
C LEU A 73 18.71 2.06 -23.57
N VAL A 74 18.01 1.28 -24.40
CA VAL A 74 17.56 1.69 -25.73
C VAL A 74 16.53 2.83 -25.62
N ALA A 75 15.53 2.67 -24.74
CA ALA A 75 14.50 3.69 -24.59
C ALA A 75 15.08 5.01 -24.08
N GLU A 76 15.99 4.97 -23.08
CA GLU A 76 16.66 6.17 -22.56
C GLU A 76 17.57 6.86 -23.57
N ALA A 77 18.19 6.09 -24.47
CA ALA A 77 19.08 6.63 -25.49
C ALA A 77 18.36 7.20 -26.73
N TYR A 78 17.22 6.63 -27.11
CA TYR A 78 16.63 6.88 -28.43
C TYR A 78 15.16 7.31 -28.43
N ILE A 79 14.41 7.14 -27.34
CA ILE A 79 13.00 7.46 -27.29
C ILE A 79 12.75 8.64 -26.35
N PRO A 80 12.31 9.81 -26.86
CA PRO A 80 11.98 10.95 -26.01
C PRO A 80 10.95 10.60 -24.93
N ASN A 81 11.17 11.08 -23.69
CA ASN A 81 10.28 10.86 -22.56
C ASN A 81 9.98 12.18 -21.82
N PRO A 82 9.29 13.14 -22.50
CA PRO A 82 9.04 14.47 -21.92
C PRO A 82 8.16 14.41 -20.65
N ASN A 83 7.33 13.38 -20.53
CA ASN A 83 6.41 13.18 -19.41
C ASN A 83 6.99 12.32 -18.29
N ASN A 84 8.28 11.96 -18.34
CA ASN A 84 8.97 11.11 -17.37
C ASN A 84 8.21 9.80 -17.06
N LEU A 85 7.64 9.16 -18.09
CA LEU A 85 6.90 7.90 -17.94
C LEU A 85 7.83 6.78 -17.43
N PRO A 86 7.42 6.00 -16.42
CA PRO A 86 8.32 5.11 -15.69
C PRO A 86 8.59 3.76 -16.37
N VAL A 87 7.74 3.34 -17.30
CA VAL A 87 7.74 1.98 -17.87
C VAL A 87 8.16 2.00 -19.33
N VAL A 88 9.03 1.07 -19.72
CA VAL A 88 9.31 0.77 -21.12
C VAL A 88 8.55 -0.51 -21.51
N MET A 89 7.68 -0.40 -22.50
CA MET A 89 6.81 -1.47 -22.97
C MET A 89 7.33 -2.04 -24.29
N HIS A 90 7.26 -3.38 -24.45
CA HIS A 90 7.51 -4.05 -25.74
C HIS A 90 6.20 -4.15 -26.52
N LEU A 91 6.17 -3.64 -27.74
CA LEU A 91 4.96 -3.63 -28.58
C LEU A 91 4.55 -5.03 -29.05
N ASP A 92 5.53 -5.90 -29.30
CA ASP A 92 5.34 -7.30 -29.69
C ASP A 92 5.30 -8.30 -28.53
N ASP A 93 5.46 -7.81 -27.29
CA ASP A 93 5.51 -8.60 -26.06
C ASP A 93 6.73 -9.54 -25.93
N ASN A 94 7.71 -9.43 -26.81
CA ASN A 94 8.92 -10.22 -26.75
C ASN A 94 10.01 -9.48 -25.93
N PRO A 95 10.32 -9.90 -24.71
CA PRO A 95 11.31 -9.24 -23.84
C PRO A 95 12.74 -9.33 -24.39
N LYS A 96 12.95 -10.09 -25.46
CA LYS A 96 14.24 -10.20 -26.15
C LYS A 96 14.37 -9.23 -27.33
N ASN A 97 13.26 -8.73 -27.87
CA ASN A 97 13.26 -7.77 -28.97
C ASN A 97 13.34 -6.34 -28.42
N ASN A 98 14.58 -5.85 -28.26
CA ASN A 98 14.86 -4.52 -27.69
C ASN A 98 15.10 -3.45 -28.77
N SER A 99 14.63 -3.67 -30.01
CA SER A 99 14.69 -2.67 -31.07
C SER A 99 13.87 -1.43 -30.68
N VAL A 100 14.36 -0.25 -31.03
CA VAL A 100 13.72 1.03 -30.69
C VAL A 100 12.31 1.13 -31.28
N GLU A 101 12.05 0.52 -32.43
CA GLU A 101 10.75 0.46 -33.11
C GLU A 101 9.74 -0.41 -32.35
N ASN A 102 10.24 -1.31 -31.50
CA ASN A 102 9.42 -2.21 -30.68
C ASN A 102 9.19 -1.69 -29.25
N LEU A 103 9.77 -0.56 -28.89
CA LEU A 103 9.71 -0.01 -27.55
C LEU A 103 8.92 1.30 -27.49
N LYS A 104 8.18 1.50 -26.41
CA LYS A 104 7.57 2.78 -26.08
C LYS A 104 7.59 3.04 -24.58
N TRP A 105 7.61 4.30 -24.20
CA TRP A 105 7.35 4.72 -22.83
C TRP A 105 5.86 4.63 -22.51
N GLY A 106 5.53 4.28 -21.26
CA GLY A 106 4.18 4.21 -20.78
C GLY A 106 4.13 4.27 -19.25
N THR A 107 2.92 4.33 -18.73
CA THR A 107 2.67 4.14 -17.30
C THR A 107 2.56 2.65 -16.96
N THR A 108 2.65 2.30 -15.69
CA THR A 108 2.31 0.95 -15.21
C THR A 108 0.89 0.56 -15.61
N LEU A 109 -0.03 1.52 -15.59
CA LEU A 109 -1.41 1.32 -16.02
C LEU A 109 -1.51 1.00 -17.52
N ASP A 110 -0.74 1.69 -18.36
CA ASP A 110 -0.70 1.40 -19.79
C ASP A 110 -0.14 0.01 -20.07
N ASN A 111 0.93 -0.38 -19.37
CA ASN A 111 1.50 -1.72 -19.48
C ASN A 111 0.50 -2.79 -19.06
N ILE A 112 -0.22 -2.59 -17.96
CA ILE A 112 -1.28 -3.49 -17.51
C ILE A 112 -2.41 -3.53 -18.54
N ARG A 113 -2.86 -2.37 -19.08
CA ARG A 113 -3.89 -2.30 -20.13
C ARG A 113 -3.47 -3.01 -21.43
N ASP A 114 -2.20 -2.88 -21.82
CA ASP A 114 -1.66 -3.54 -22.99
C ASP A 114 -1.61 -5.06 -22.81
N CYS A 115 -1.11 -5.52 -21.66
CA CYS A 115 -1.17 -6.95 -21.28
C CYS A 115 -2.60 -7.49 -21.32
N ILE A 116 -3.55 -6.68 -20.93
CA ILE A 116 -4.98 -6.95 -20.92
C ILE A 116 -5.54 -7.06 -22.35
N LYS A 117 -5.18 -6.16 -23.27
CA LYS A 117 -5.69 -6.15 -24.65
C LYS A 117 -5.26 -7.38 -25.46
N LYS A 118 -4.10 -7.93 -25.14
CA LYS A 118 -3.46 -9.01 -25.93
C LYS A 118 -3.84 -10.45 -25.53
N ASP A 119 -4.81 -10.63 -24.60
CA ASP A 119 -5.40 -11.91 -24.14
C ASP A 119 -4.39 -13.08 -23.99
N ARG A 120 -3.31 -12.84 -23.26
CA ARG A 120 -2.23 -13.84 -23.09
C ARG A 120 -2.69 -15.03 -22.28
N LYS A 121 -2.71 -16.22 -22.87
CA LYS A 121 -3.06 -17.49 -22.21
C LYS A 121 -2.12 -17.77 -21.02
N VAL A 122 -2.69 -17.90 -19.84
CA VAL A 122 -1.98 -18.33 -18.62
C VAL A 122 -2.46 -19.72 -18.21
N VAL A 123 -1.59 -20.72 -18.36
CA VAL A 123 -1.91 -22.14 -18.15
C VAL A 123 -1.72 -22.59 -16.70
N ARG A 124 -1.09 -21.79 -15.82
CA ARG A 124 -0.81 -22.19 -14.42
C ARG A 124 -1.46 -21.24 -13.42
N LYS A 125 -1.88 -21.81 -12.27
CA LYS A 125 -2.29 -21.03 -11.10
C LYS A 125 -1.12 -20.11 -10.70
N LYS A 126 -1.33 -18.79 -10.78
CA LYS A 126 -0.33 -17.79 -10.40
C LYS A 126 -0.97 -16.69 -9.59
N ILE A 127 -0.15 -15.99 -8.82
CA ILE A 127 -0.58 -14.79 -8.12
C ILE A 127 -0.96 -13.76 -9.17
N ILE A 128 -2.15 -13.15 -9.02
CA ILE A 128 -2.66 -12.09 -9.88
C ILE A 128 -2.76 -10.75 -9.16
N SER A 129 -2.72 -10.77 -7.84
CA SER A 129 -2.64 -9.60 -6.99
C SER A 129 -2.22 -9.97 -5.57
N TYR A 130 -1.69 -9.00 -4.84
CA TYR A 130 -1.67 -8.99 -3.38
C TYR A 130 -2.81 -8.14 -2.88
N VAL A 131 -3.35 -8.46 -1.70
CA VAL A 131 -4.53 -7.76 -1.15
C VAL A 131 -4.26 -7.37 0.28
N ILE A 132 -4.55 -6.11 0.61
CA ILE A 132 -4.53 -5.54 1.97
C ILE A 132 -5.73 -4.61 2.18
N SER A 133 -5.93 -4.21 3.42
CA SER A 133 -6.88 -3.18 3.82
C SER A 133 -6.36 -2.43 5.05
N ASP A 134 -7.03 -1.36 5.44
CA ASP A 134 -6.90 -0.73 6.76
C ASP A 134 -5.44 -0.39 7.12
N LEU A 135 -4.74 0.33 6.24
CA LEU A 135 -3.37 0.80 6.49
C LEU A 135 -3.31 1.90 7.55
N HIS A 136 -4.33 2.76 7.59
CA HIS A 136 -4.45 3.86 8.54
C HIS A 136 -3.16 4.68 8.69
N ILE A 137 -2.59 5.15 7.58
CA ILE A 137 -1.48 6.09 7.63
C ILE A 137 -1.95 7.34 8.38
N GLY A 138 -1.32 7.67 9.51
CA GLY A 138 -1.82 8.75 10.36
C GLY A 138 -0.91 9.05 11.53
N GLU A 139 -1.30 10.03 12.33
CA GLU A 139 -0.61 10.44 13.55
C GLU A 139 -1.24 9.75 14.76
N TYR A 140 -0.42 9.11 15.54
CA TYR A 140 -0.82 8.36 16.73
C TYR A 140 -0.21 8.92 18.01
N GLY A 141 -0.11 10.25 18.12
CA GLY A 141 0.49 10.93 19.24
C GLY A 141 1.96 10.54 19.44
N LYS A 142 2.30 9.94 20.57
CA LYS A 142 3.67 9.49 20.87
C LYS A 142 4.12 8.27 20.04
N PHE A 143 3.24 7.64 19.25
CA PHE A 143 3.52 6.40 18.51
C PHE A 143 3.83 6.66 17.03
N THR A 144 4.80 7.52 16.74
CA THR A 144 5.27 7.80 15.36
C THR A 144 5.72 6.54 14.62
N SER A 145 6.15 5.51 15.33
CA SER A 145 6.53 4.21 14.79
C SER A 145 5.41 3.47 14.04
N ARG A 146 4.13 3.75 14.33
CA ARG A 146 2.99 3.15 13.59
C ARG A 146 2.92 3.66 12.16
N THR A 147 3.11 4.95 11.96
CA THR A 147 3.14 5.56 10.61
C THR A 147 4.27 4.96 9.78
N GLU A 148 5.46 4.87 10.35
CA GLU A 148 6.59 4.21 9.68
C GLU A 148 6.33 2.72 9.41
N THR A 149 5.59 2.05 10.28
CA THR A 149 5.17 0.66 10.04
C THR A 149 4.28 0.54 8.81
N ALA A 150 3.29 1.43 8.63
CA ALA A 150 2.44 1.46 7.44
C ALA A 150 3.28 1.63 6.16
N PHE A 151 4.22 2.56 6.15
CA PHE A 151 5.11 2.78 5.00
C PHE A 151 6.03 1.57 4.73
N ARG A 152 6.57 0.94 5.78
CA ARG A 152 7.38 -0.28 5.64
C ARG A 152 6.57 -1.44 5.03
N VAL A 153 5.29 -1.57 5.40
CA VAL A 153 4.37 -2.54 4.80
C VAL A 153 4.22 -2.28 3.30
N LEU A 154 3.90 -1.04 2.90
CA LEU A 154 3.77 -0.67 1.48
C LEU A 154 5.06 -0.92 0.71
N VAL A 155 6.21 -0.55 1.25
CA VAL A 155 7.52 -0.80 0.63
C VAL A 155 7.79 -2.30 0.49
N LYS A 156 7.43 -3.13 1.48
CA LYS A 156 7.58 -4.59 1.41
C LYS A 156 6.68 -5.18 0.32
N LEU A 157 5.43 -4.79 0.27
CA LEU A 157 4.47 -5.30 -0.72
C LEU A 157 4.78 -4.80 -2.12
N SER A 158 5.25 -3.55 -2.28
CA SER A 158 5.69 -3.06 -3.59
C SER A 158 6.78 -3.92 -4.21
N LYS A 159 7.73 -4.42 -3.41
CA LYS A 159 8.77 -5.34 -3.88
C LYS A 159 8.19 -6.66 -4.40
N LEU A 160 7.16 -7.18 -3.72
CA LEU A 160 6.45 -8.39 -4.15
C LEU A 160 5.64 -8.15 -5.42
N CYS A 161 4.92 -7.02 -5.50
CA CYS A 161 4.16 -6.63 -6.68
C CYS A 161 5.06 -6.51 -7.91
N VAL A 162 6.16 -5.77 -7.79
CA VAL A 162 7.16 -5.61 -8.87
C VAL A 162 7.76 -6.95 -9.29
N LYS A 163 8.12 -7.80 -8.30
CA LYS A 163 8.71 -9.13 -8.57
C LYS A 163 7.77 -10.01 -9.39
N ASN A 164 6.48 -9.96 -9.12
CA ASN A 164 5.49 -10.81 -9.77
C ASN A 164 4.74 -10.12 -10.93
N GLY A 165 4.98 -8.82 -11.16
CA GLY A 165 4.31 -8.04 -12.21
C GLY A 165 2.79 -7.94 -11.98
N VAL A 166 2.36 -7.71 -10.73
CA VAL A 166 0.95 -7.68 -10.33
C VAL A 166 0.63 -6.43 -9.52
N PRO A 167 -0.61 -5.93 -9.57
CA PRO A 167 -1.04 -4.81 -8.74
C PRO A 167 -1.22 -5.21 -7.27
N LEU A 168 -1.34 -4.21 -6.41
CA LEU A 168 -1.83 -4.33 -5.05
C LEU A 168 -3.31 -3.91 -5.02
N LEU A 169 -4.19 -4.75 -4.48
CA LEU A 169 -5.57 -4.37 -4.15
C LEU A 169 -5.60 -3.86 -2.72
N HIS A 170 -6.21 -2.70 -2.52
CA HIS A 170 -6.39 -2.08 -1.23
C HIS A 170 -7.87 -1.81 -0.97
N CYS A 171 -8.41 -2.42 0.10
CA CYS A 171 -9.85 -2.44 0.39
C CYS A 171 -10.28 -1.32 1.36
N GLY A 172 -9.71 -0.13 1.25
CA GLY A 172 -10.10 1.07 2.00
C GLY A 172 -9.27 1.37 3.24
N ASP A 173 -9.49 2.56 3.81
CA ASP A 173 -8.77 3.12 4.95
C ASP A 173 -7.26 3.21 4.75
N LEU A 174 -6.86 3.92 3.69
CA LEU A 174 -5.46 4.23 3.42
C LEU A 174 -4.90 5.17 4.49
N PHE A 175 -5.67 6.21 4.86
CA PHE A 175 -5.34 7.16 5.92
C PHE A 175 -6.24 6.99 7.14
N HIS A 176 -5.72 7.43 8.31
CA HIS A 176 -6.43 7.39 9.58
C HIS A 176 -7.43 8.53 9.77
N SER A 177 -7.24 9.66 9.09
CA SER A 177 -8.11 10.82 9.15
C SER A 177 -8.43 11.31 7.74
N SER A 178 -9.68 11.71 7.52
CA SER A 178 -10.14 12.26 6.24
C SER A 178 -9.84 13.75 6.06
N ASP A 179 -9.64 14.49 7.18
CA ASP A 179 -9.63 15.95 7.22
C ASP A 179 -8.38 16.56 7.86
N LYS A 180 -7.54 15.77 8.53
CA LYS A 180 -6.38 16.27 9.26
C LYS A 180 -5.12 15.47 8.96
N ILE A 181 -4.10 16.19 8.53
CA ILE A 181 -2.74 15.67 8.34
C ILE A 181 -1.78 16.79 8.70
N SER A 182 -0.77 16.51 9.53
CA SER A 182 0.25 17.51 9.84
C SER A 182 1.16 17.74 8.63
N PRO A 183 1.84 18.90 8.55
CA PRO A 183 2.84 19.15 7.53
C PRO A 183 3.95 18.08 7.49
N ASP A 184 4.41 17.63 8.65
CA ASP A 184 5.45 16.61 8.76
C ASP A 184 5.00 15.26 8.18
N LEU A 185 3.79 14.82 8.54
CA LEU A 185 3.23 13.60 7.98
C LEU A 185 3.01 13.75 6.47
N LEU A 186 2.51 14.90 6.01
CA LEU A 186 2.32 15.16 4.58
C LEU A 186 3.65 15.09 3.83
N CYS A 187 4.70 15.72 4.31
CA CYS A 187 6.04 15.64 3.72
C CYS A 187 6.52 14.19 3.64
N ARG A 188 6.32 13.41 4.69
CA ARG A 188 6.70 12.00 4.72
C ARG A 188 5.90 11.14 3.73
N VAL A 189 4.59 11.38 3.62
CA VAL A 189 3.72 10.74 2.62
C VAL A 189 4.22 11.04 1.22
N MET A 190 4.47 12.31 0.91
CA MET A 190 4.98 12.76 -0.40
C MET A 190 6.31 12.09 -0.75
N GLU A 191 7.25 12.04 0.20
CA GLU A 191 8.54 11.37 0.01
C GLU A 191 8.37 9.88 -0.33
N VAL A 192 7.62 9.14 0.50
CA VAL A 192 7.44 7.69 0.34
C VAL A 192 6.69 7.39 -0.95
N PHE A 193 5.59 8.10 -1.24
CA PHE A 193 4.77 7.84 -2.42
C PHE A 193 5.47 8.26 -3.71
N ASN A 194 6.27 9.34 -3.69
CA ASN A 194 7.12 9.70 -4.83
C ASN A 194 8.18 8.61 -5.10
N ASN A 195 8.75 8.00 -4.07
CA ASN A 195 9.67 6.88 -4.24
C ASN A 195 8.98 5.59 -4.71
N LEU A 196 7.75 5.34 -4.29
CA LEU A 196 6.94 4.21 -4.73
C LEU A 196 6.44 4.39 -6.17
N SER A 197 6.03 5.59 -6.57
CA SER A 197 5.54 5.89 -7.92
C SER A 197 6.59 5.71 -9.03
N LYS A 198 7.87 5.68 -8.66
CA LYS A 198 8.99 5.35 -9.56
C LYS A 198 9.16 3.84 -9.80
N LYS A 199 8.41 3.01 -9.08
CA LYS A 199 8.45 1.55 -9.23
C LYS A 199 7.39 1.08 -10.22
N ASP A 200 7.65 -0.08 -10.82
CA ASP A 200 6.72 -0.69 -11.79
C ASP A 200 5.62 -1.48 -11.08
N PHE A 201 4.73 -0.79 -10.39
CA PHE A 201 3.52 -1.37 -9.82
C PHE A 201 2.44 -0.30 -9.58
N ILE A 202 1.21 -0.74 -9.35
CA ILE A 202 0.06 0.13 -9.10
C ILE A 202 -0.76 -0.40 -7.91
N ILE A 203 -1.36 0.50 -7.17
CA ILE A 203 -2.31 0.23 -6.09
C ILE A 203 -3.72 0.55 -6.60
N LEU A 204 -4.56 -0.48 -6.69
CA LEU A 204 -5.98 -0.32 -6.97
C LEU A 204 -6.70 -0.18 -5.63
N THR A 205 -7.29 0.99 -5.35
CA THR A 205 -7.83 1.33 -4.04
C THR A 205 -9.27 1.78 -4.10
N ILE A 206 -10.00 1.57 -3.02
CA ILE A 206 -11.30 2.21 -2.72
C ILE A 206 -11.15 3.09 -1.48
N SER A 207 -12.04 4.05 -1.33
CA SER A 207 -12.14 4.87 -0.11
C SER A 207 -12.83 4.08 1.00
N GLY A 208 -12.25 4.08 2.21
CA GLY A 208 -12.88 3.55 3.42
C GLY A 208 -13.67 4.61 4.19
N ASN A 209 -14.16 4.29 5.39
CA ASN A 209 -14.91 5.24 6.23
C ASN A 209 -14.03 6.37 6.77
N HIS A 210 -12.74 6.13 6.99
CA HIS A 210 -11.76 7.15 7.33
C HIS A 210 -11.37 8.04 6.14
N GLY A 211 -11.56 7.59 4.92
CA GLY A 211 -11.29 8.33 3.68
C GLY A 211 -12.54 8.88 3.00
N SER A 212 -13.72 8.50 3.46
CA SER A 212 -14.98 9.00 2.92
C SER A 212 -15.53 10.15 3.78
N PRO A 213 -15.72 11.35 3.23
CA PRO A 213 -16.39 12.40 3.96
C PRO A 213 -17.86 12.04 4.09
N VAL A 214 -18.25 11.55 5.24
CA VAL A 214 -19.66 11.50 5.60
C VAL A 214 -20.13 12.94 5.70
N THR A 215 -20.85 13.41 4.68
CA THR A 215 -21.74 14.58 4.70
C THR A 215 -21.16 15.95 5.05
N HIS A 216 -19.98 16.32 4.60
CA HIS A 216 -19.56 17.72 4.71
C HIS A 216 -19.57 18.39 3.33
N ARG A 217 -20.75 18.88 2.92
CA ARG A 217 -20.84 19.91 1.89
C ARG A 217 -20.51 21.26 2.55
N ILE A 218 -19.41 21.87 2.14
CA ILE A 218 -19.16 23.29 2.43
C ILE A 218 -19.74 24.06 1.23
N GLY A 219 -20.99 24.46 1.32
CA GLY A 219 -21.72 25.06 0.21
C GLY A 219 -21.96 24.04 -0.92
N ASP A 220 -21.86 24.47 -2.18
CA ASP A 220 -22.06 23.64 -3.37
C ASP A 220 -20.81 22.82 -3.77
N ARG A 221 -19.73 22.84 -2.99
CA ARG A 221 -18.50 22.13 -3.30
C ARG A 221 -18.46 20.77 -2.62
N GLU A 222 -18.15 19.73 -3.42
CA GLU A 222 -17.84 18.42 -2.89
C GLU A 222 -16.55 18.47 -2.04
N PHE A 223 -16.62 17.98 -0.80
CA PHE A 223 -15.44 17.85 0.04
C PHE A 223 -14.53 16.77 -0.51
N ILE A 224 -13.26 17.10 -0.74
CA ILE A 224 -12.25 16.15 -1.18
C ILE A 224 -11.46 15.71 0.06
N SER A 225 -11.59 14.45 0.45
CA SER A 225 -10.78 13.84 1.51
C SER A 225 -9.31 13.76 1.14
N TYR A 226 -8.44 13.59 2.15
CA TYR A 226 -7.01 13.36 1.90
C TYR A 226 -6.76 12.14 1.03
N ASP A 227 -7.48 11.04 1.22
CA ASP A 227 -7.38 9.85 0.38
C ASP A 227 -7.56 10.20 -1.10
N LYS A 228 -8.64 10.91 -1.44
CA LYS A 228 -8.93 11.31 -2.82
C LYS A 228 -7.89 12.29 -3.36
N ALA A 229 -7.44 13.25 -2.54
CA ALA A 229 -6.45 14.23 -2.94
C ALA A 229 -5.09 13.56 -3.24
N ILE A 230 -4.63 12.70 -2.36
CA ILE A 230 -3.35 11.98 -2.50
C ILE A 230 -3.41 10.98 -3.66
N VAL A 231 -4.50 10.22 -3.79
CA VAL A 231 -4.69 9.29 -4.92
C VAL A 231 -4.61 10.04 -6.26
N LYS A 232 -5.23 11.22 -6.36
CA LYS A 232 -5.14 12.09 -7.55
C LYS A 232 -3.73 12.66 -7.77
N ALA A 233 -3.00 12.98 -6.70
CA ALA A 233 -1.64 13.54 -6.79
C ALA A 233 -0.61 12.50 -7.30
N PHE A 234 -0.87 11.20 -7.14
CA PHE A 234 0.02 10.12 -7.54
C PHE A 234 -0.63 9.14 -8.55
N PRO A 235 -1.01 9.60 -9.76
CA PRO A 235 -1.74 8.78 -10.74
C PRO A 235 -0.92 7.59 -11.28
N ASN A 236 0.42 7.64 -11.14
CA ASN A 236 1.31 6.53 -11.50
C ASN A 236 1.43 5.46 -10.40
N LEU A 237 0.95 5.75 -9.20
CA LEU A 237 0.97 4.82 -8.06
C LEU A 237 -0.42 4.29 -7.74
N PHE A 238 -1.44 5.14 -7.82
CA PHE A 238 -2.79 4.81 -7.42
C PHE A 238 -3.78 4.85 -8.58
N TYR A 239 -4.73 3.94 -8.55
CA TYR A 239 -5.95 3.98 -9.35
C TYR A 239 -7.16 3.83 -8.44
N SER A 240 -8.00 4.86 -8.36
CA SER A 240 -9.24 4.79 -7.58
C SER A 240 -10.25 3.89 -8.29
N LEU A 241 -10.83 2.98 -7.53
CA LEU A 241 -11.93 2.12 -7.96
C LEU A 241 -13.29 2.59 -7.41
N ASP A 242 -13.36 3.76 -6.77
CA ASP A 242 -14.61 4.29 -6.23
C ASP A 242 -15.67 4.39 -7.34
N TYR A 243 -16.68 3.52 -7.28
CA TYR A 243 -17.73 3.35 -8.30
C TYR A 243 -17.24 2.97 -9.71
N GLU A 244 -16.01 2.47 -9.80
CA GLU A 244 -15.35 2.12 -11.05
C GLU A 244 -15.05 0.62 -11.13
N HIS A 245 -14.51 0.20 -12.27
CA HIS A 245 -14.03 -1.16 -12.43
C HIS A 245 -12.71 -1.21 -13.17
N PHE A 246 -11.93 -2.25 -12.87
CA PHE A 246 -10.63 -2.49 -13.47
C PHE A 246 -10.53 -3.94 -13.98
N ARG A 247 -9.89 -4.13 -15.12
CA ARG A 247 -9.65 -5.46 -15.68
C ARG A 247 -8.32 -6.01 -15.19
N LEU A 248 -8.35 -7.18 -14.57
CA LEU A 248 -7.22 -7.84 -13.96
C LEU A 248 -6.92 -9.17 -14.67
N ASN A 249 -5.65 -9.64 -14.60
CA ASN A 249 -5.21 -10.94 -15.11
C ASN A 249 -5.63 -11.20 -16.56
N TYR A 250 -5.11 -10.39 -17.49
CA TYR A 250 -5.33 -10.55 -18.94
C TYR A 250 -6.81 -10.65 -19.33
N HIS A 251 -7.65 -9.78 -18.79
CA HIS A 251 -9.10 -9.72 -19.00
C HIS A 251 -9.92 -10.92 -18.49
N LYS A 252 -9.34 -11.88 -17.78
CA LYS A 252 -10.12 -12.99 -17.20
C LYS A 252 -10.95 -12.57 -16.00
N HIS A 253 -10.52 -11.50 -15.30
CA HIS A 253 -11.14 -10.98 -14.10
C HIS A 253 -11.48 -9.51 -14.27
N VAL A 254 -12.57 -9.09 -13.64
CA VAL A 254 -12.96 -7.68 -13.50
C VAL A 254 -13.11 -7.39 -12.02
N VAL A 255 -12.42 -6.38 -11.54
CA VAL A 255 -12.52 -5.90 -10.16
C VAL A 255 -13.40 -4.67 -10.16
N TYR A 256 -14.45 -4.70 -9.39
CA TYR A 256 -15.37 -3.58 -9.13
C TYR A 256 -15.06 -3.02 -7.75
N GLY A 257 -15.07 -1.72 -7.60
CA GLY A 257 -14.88 -1.06 -6.31
C GLY A 257 -16.11 -0.29 -5.90
N ILE A 258 -16.51 -0.44 -4.63
CA ILE A 258 -17.49 0.39 -3.98
C ILE A 258 -16.82 0.97 -2.75
N PRO A 259 -16.72 2.31 -2.63
CA PRO A 259 -16.20 2.95 -1.43
C PRO A 259 -17.13 2.70 -0.24
N TYR A 260 -16.69 3.07 0.95
CA TYR A 260 -17.58 3.10 2.11
C TYR A 260 -18.81 3.94 1.82
N ILE A 261 -19.97 3.36 2.08
CA ILE A 261 -21.27 4.01 2.00
C ILE A 261 -21.90 3.92 3.39
N ASP A 262 -22.28 5.06 3.93
CA ASP A 262 -22.97 5.11 5.21
C ASP A 262 -24.25 4.24 5.15
N ASN A 263 -24.58 3.61 6.27
CA ASN A 263 -25.68 2.65 6.41
C ASN A 263 -27.02 3.15 5.85
N ASN A 264 -27.23 4.46 5.82
CA ASN A 264 -28.44 5.09 5.34
C ASN A 264 -28.53 5.25 3.80
N LEU A 265 -27.49 4.87 3.03
CA LEU A 265 -27.40 5.17 1.59
C LEU A 265 -27.73 4.01 0.66
N GLY A 266 -28.23 2.88 1.17
CA GLY A 266 -28.71 1.79 0.32
C GLY A 266 -27.63 1.00 -0.42
N LEU A 267 -26.54 0.62 0.26
CA LEU A 267 -25.43 -0.15 -0.29
C LEU A 267 -25.90 -1.38 -1.10
N SER A 268 -26.90 -2.10 -0.59
CA SER A 268 -27.43 -3.30 -1.27
C SER A 268 -28.09 -2.97 -2.62
N GLU A 269 -28.76 -1.82 -2.74
CA GLU A 269 -29.38 -1.39 -3.99
C GLU A 269 -28.32 -0.98 -5.00
N TYR A 270 -27.26 -0.31 -4.55
CA TYR A 270 -26.13 0.01 -5.42
C TYR A 270 -25.47 -1.26 -5.97
N ILE A 271 -25.21 -2.26 -5.11
CA ILE A 271 -24.64 -3.55 -5.51
C ILE A 271 -25.50 -4.25 -6.57
N LYS A 272 -26.83 -4.23 -6.43
CA LYS A 272 -27.77 -4.79 -7.43
C LYS A 272 -27.67 -4.09 -8.80
N GLY A 273 -27.42 -2.79 -8.81
CA GLY A 273 -27.30 -1.97 -10.03
C GLY A 273 -26.03 -2.23 -10.85
N ILE A 274 -24.99 -2.85 -10.28
CA ILE A 274 -23.73 -3.09 -10.99
C ILE A 274 -23.95 -4.03 -12.18
N LYS A 275 -23.56 -3.59 -13.38
CA LYS A 275 -23.56 -4.41 -14.61
C LYS A 275 -22.32 -5.31 -14.61
N LEU A 276 -22.47 -6.57 -14.25
CA LEU A 276 -21.40 -7.56 -14.25
C LEU A 276 -21.06 -8.03 -15.67
N ASN A 277 -19.79 -8.38 -15.88
CA ASN A 277 -19.36 -9.00 -17.12
C ASN A 277 -19.66 -10.52 -17.09
N PRO A 278 -20.61 -11.03 -17.91
CA PRO A 278 -21.02 -12.42 -17.86
C PRO A 278 -19.95 -13.41 -18.34
N LYS A 279 -18.96 -12.93 -19.09
CA LYS A 279 -17.87 -13.76 -19.65
C LYS A 279 -16.60 -13.75 -18.79
N LYS A 280 -16.60 -13.05 -17.65
CA LYS A 280 -15.43 -12.84 -16.80
C LYS A 280 -15.73 -13.24 -15.36
N LYS A 281 -14.67 -13.45 -14.60
CA LYS A 281 -14.78 -13.56 -13.14
C LYS A 281 -14.88 -12.18 -12.53
N ASN A 282 -15.91 -11.95 -11.75
CA ASN A 282 -16.24 -10.65 -11.17
C ASN A 282 -15.85 -10.62 -9.70
N ILE A 283 -14.92 -9.73 -9.34
CA ILE A 283 -14.39 -9.54 -8.00
C ILE A 283 -14.94 -8.20 -7.49
N LEU A 284 -15.45 -8.15 -6.28
CA LEU A 284 -15.92 -6.93 -5.64
C LEU A 284 -14.99 -6.54 -4.49
N LEU A 285 -14.55 -5.29 -4.46
CA LEU A 285 -13.92 -4.64 -3.31
C LEU A 285 -14.98 -3.82 -2.60
N LEU A 286 -15.07 -4.00 -1.29
CA LEU A 286 -15.95 -3.27 -0.38
C LEU A 286 -15.18 -2.77 0.83
N HIS A 287 -15.72 -1.73 1.48
CA HIS A 287 -15.30 -1.33 2.81
C HIS A 287 -16.55 -1.12 3.67
N THR A 288 -16.89 -2.11 4.49
CA THR A 288 -18.14 -2.10 5.28
C THR A 288 -18.10 -3.16 6.36
N ASP A 289 -18.97 -3.03 7.37
CA ASP A 289 -19.29 -4.13 8.26
C ASP A 289 -19.90 -5.30 7.49
N TYR A 290 -19.70 -6.50 8.01
CA TYR A 290 -20.28 -7.70 7.43
C TYR A 290 -20.92 -8.56 8.53
N PRO A 291 -22.21 -8.97 8.39
CA PRO A 291 -22.88 -9.78 9.39
C PRO A 291 -22.13 -11.09 9.70
N GLY A 292 -21.92 -11.36 10.98
CA GLY A 292 -21.15 -12.52 11.45
C GLY A 292 -19.64 -12.35 11.43
N ALA A 293 -19.11 -11.21 10.97
CA ALA A 293 -17.71 -10.91 11.11
C ALA A 293 -17.34 -10.59 12.56
N LYS A 294 -16.16 -11.01 12.99
CA LYS A 294 -15.68 -10.81 14.37
C LYS A 294 -14.49 -9.85 14.37
N ASP A 295 -14.46 -8.97 15.36
CA ASP A 295 -13.31 -8.12 15.61
C ASP A 295 -12.12 -8.92 16.19
N THR A 296 -11.04 -8.22 16.49
CA THR A 296 -9.83 -8.82 17.05
C THR A 296 -10.04 -9.36 18.47
N ASP A 297 -11.03 -8.85 19.23
CA ASP A 297 -11.46 -9.37 20.53
C ASP A 297 -12.41 -10.58 20.42
N GLY A 298 -12.80 -10.97 19.21
CA GLY A 298 -13.71 -12.08 18.94
C GLY A 298 -15.19 -11.71 19.08
N ARG A 299 -15.52 -10.42 19.27
CA ARG A 299 -16.89 -9.93 19.32
C ARG A 299 -17.45 -9.87 17.91
N GLU A 300 -18.67 -10.31 17.73
CA GLU A 300 -19.38 -10.13 16.48
C GLU A 300 -19.71 -8.65 16.29
N ILE A 301 -19.27 -8.09 15.19
CA ILE A 301 -19.50 -6.69 14.86
C ILE A 301 -20.71 -6.61 13.94
N GLY A 302 -21.69 -5.89 14.41
CA GLY A 302 -22.74 -5.24 13.70
C GLY A 302 -23.70 -6.06 12.84
N SER A 303 -24.96 -5.77 13.00
CA SER A 303 -25.96 -5.98 11.95
C SER A 303 -25.86 -4.81 10.98
N VAL A 304 -25.36 -5.03 9.79
CA VAL A 304 -25.49 -4.02 8.73
C VAL A 304 -26.93 -4.09 8.22
N GLU A 305 -27.79 -3.24 8.73
CA GLU A 305 -29.20 -3.18 8.33
C GLU A 305 -29.37 -3.01 6.82
N ASN A 306 -28.36 -2.46 6.14
CA ASN A 306 -28.39 -2.13 4.72
C ASN A 306 -27.68 -3.13 3.80
N LEU A 307 -26.93 -4.09 4.33
CA LEU A 307 -26.24 -5.09 3.51
C LEU A 307 -27.05 -6.39 3.42
N ASN A 308 -27.75 -6.58 2.33
CA ASN A 308 -28.31 -7.87 2.00
C ASN A 308 -27.19 -8.77 1.40
N VAL A 309 -26.67 -9.67 2.21
CA VAL A 309 -25.56 -10.57 1.82
C VAL A 309 -25.87 -11.41 0.58
N ASN A 310 -27.15 -11.66 0.28
CA ASN A 310 -27.53 -12.38 -0.93
C ASN A 310 -27.19 -11.61 -2.22
N THR A 311 -27.13 -10.28 -2.18
CA THR A 311 -26.72 -9.47 -3.33
C THR A 311 -25.27 -9.73 -3.74
N LEU A 312 -24.43 -10.17 -2.80
CA LEU A 312 -23.03 -10.50 -3.05
C LEU A 312 -22.84 -11.82 -3.78
N ASN A 313 -23.82 -12.72 -3.77
CA ASN A 313 -23.74 -14.03 -4.43
C ASN A 313 -23.53 -13.95 -5.95
N ARG A 314 -23.84 -12.81 -6.56
CA ARG A 314 -23.64 -12.54 -7.99
C ARG A 314 -22.16 -12.33 -8.37
N PHE A 315 -21.27 -12.09 -7.39
CA PHE A 315 -19.83 -11.99 -7.60
C PHE A 315 -19.16 -13.36 -7.40
N ASP A 316 -18.01 -13.56 -8.07
CA ASP A 316 -17.19 -14.74 -7.90
C ASP A 316 -16.31 -14.67 -6.66
N LEU A 317 -15.94 -13.44 -6.23
CA LEU A 317 -15.16 -13.17 -5.03
C LEU A 317 -15.51 -11.77 -4.48
N VAL A 318 -15.57 -11.64 -3.15
CA VAL A 318 -15.79 -10.38 -2.44
C VAL A 318 -14.68 -10.19 -1.41
N LEU A 319 -14.02 -9.05 -1.47
CA LEU A 319 -12.90 -8.65 -0.60
C LEU A 319 -13.36 -7.43 0.19
N CYS A 320 -13.49 -7.56 1.50
CA CYS A 320 -14.06 -6.55 2.37
C CYS A 320 -13.02 -6.04 3.36
N GLY A 321 -12.85 -4.71 3.45
CA GLY A 321 -12.10 -4.02 4.50
C GLY A 321 -12.96 -3.64 5.69
N HIS A 322 -12.45 -2.79 6.57
CA HIS A 322 -13.08 -2.21 7.75
C HIS A 322 -12.82 -2.96 9.06
N ILE A 323 -12.90 -4.27 9.08
CA ILE A 323 -12.64 -5.07 10.29
C ILE A 323 -11.22 -5.59 10.25
N HIS A 324 -10.42 -5.27 11.27
CA HIS A 324 -8.98 -5.54 11.29
C HIS A 324 -8.61 -7.02 11.35
N LYS A 325 -9.52 -7.90 11.77
CA LYS A 325 -9.27 -9.34 11.84
C LYS A 325 -9.41 -10.02 10.48
N PRO A 326 -8.34 -10.62 9.92
CA PRO A 326 -8.43 -11.39 8.70
C PRO A 326 -9.28 -12.62 8.91
N GLN A 327 -10.32 -12.82 8.10
CA GLN A 327 -11.20 -13.99 8.23
C GLN A 327 -11.91 -14.30 6.93
N ARG A 328 -12.17 -15.61 6.71
CA ARG A 328 -13.01 -16.07 5.62
C ARG A 328 -14.43 -16.23 6.13
N LEU A 329 -15.36 -15.46 5.61
CA LEU A 329 -16.76 -15.45 6.03
C LEU A 329 -17.64 -16.45 5.25
N SER A 330 -17.28 -16.71 4.00
CA SER A 330 -17.93 -17.71 3.16
C SER A 330 -16.96 -18.30 2.13
N LYS A 331 -17.47 -19.14 1.22
CA LYS A 331 -16.64 -19.62 0.11
C LYS A 331 -16.11 -18.50 -0.78
N LYS A 332 -16.82 -17.36 -0.85
CA LYS A 332 -16.51 -16.24 -1.76
C LYS A 332 -16.21 -14.93 -1.06
N VAL A 333 -16.43 -14.80 0.24
CA VAL A 333 -16.31 -13.53 0.98
C VAL A 333 -15.19 -13.61 1.99
N TYR A 334 -14.28 -12.64 1.92
CA TYR A 334 -13.14 -12.50 2.81
C TYR A 334 -13.14 -11.11 3.44
N MET A 335 -13.02 -11.06 4.76
CA MET A 335 -12.60 -9.88 5.47
C MET A 335 -11.08 -9.84 5.43
N ILE A 336 -10.53 -8.81 4.81
CA ILE A 336 -9.10 -8.73 4.48
C ILE A 336 -8.26 -8.52 5.73
N GLY A 337 -8.73 -7.66 6.63
CA GLY A 337 -8.03 -7.31 7.86
C GLY A 337 -6.90 -6.32 7.68
N ALA A 338 -6.42 -5.80 8.80
CA ALA A 338 -5.28 -4.91 8.84
C ALA A 338 -3.97 -5.68 8.60
N PRO A 339 -2.94 -5.07 7.99
CA PRO A 339 -1.69 -5.77 7.71
C PRO A 339 -0.75 -5.85 8.92
N TYR A 340 -0.95 -5.05 9.95
CA TYR A 340 -0.14 -4.98 11.17
C TYR A 340 -1.00 -4.55 12.37
N GLN A 341 -0.51 -4.76 13.59
CA GLN A 341 -1.22 -4.40 14.82
C GLN A 341 -1.28 -2.88 14.99
N GLN A 342 -2.49 -2.35 15.12
CA GLN A 342 -2.75 -0.91 15.20
C GLN A 342 -3.28 -0.49 16.58
N ARG A 343 -3.80 -1.43 17.34
CA ARG A 343 -4.34 -1.22 18.68
C ARG A 343 -4.07 -2.45 19.57
N ARG A 344 -4.14 -2.27 20.87
CA ARG A 344 -3.86 -3.34 21.83
C ARG A 344 -4.76 -4.56 21.67
N THR A 345 -5.99 -4.38 21.22
CA THR A 345 -6.91 -5.49 20.93
C THR A 345 -6.43 -6.41 19.80
N ASP A 346 -5.49 -5.94 18.98
CA ASP A 346 -4.92 -6.72 17.86
C ASP A 346 -3.79 -7.67 18.32
N LYS A 347 -3.36 -7.62 19.59
CA LYS A 347 -2.15 -8.32 20.12
C LYS A 347 -2.11 -9.81 19.83
N ASP A 348 -3.25 -10.49 19.90
CA ASP A 348 -3.37 -11.94 19.75
C ASP A 348 -3.79 -12.36 18.33
N CYS A 349 -3.82 -11.40 17.39
CA CYS A 349 -4.19 -11.66 16.00
C CYS A 349 -2.98 -11.76 15.09
N ASP A 350 -2.96 -12.80 14.24
CA ASP A 350 -2.10 -12.84 13.09
C ASP A 350 -2.64 -11.88 12.04
N LEU A 351 -1.89 -10.80 11.80
CA LEU A 351 -2.19 -9.78 10.81
C LEU A 351 -1.23 -9.87 9.63
N GLY A 352 -1.66 -9.46 8.43
CA GLY A 352 -0.85 -9.66 7.25
C GLY A 352 -1.52 -9.23 5.95
N TYR A 353 -1.24 -9.97 4.90
CA TYR A 353 -1.79 -9.73 3.58
C TYR A 353 -2.25 -11.04 2.93
N TRP A 354 -3.02 -10.93 1.85
CA TRP A 354 -3.47 -12.08 1.09
C TRP A 354 -2.81 -12.13 -0.29
N GLU A 355 -2.50 -13.34 -0.73
CA GLU A 355 -2.18 -13.67 -2.12
C GLU A 355 -3.46 -14.08 -2.83
N LEU A 356 -3.84 -13.34 -3.87
CA LEU A 356 -4.95 -13.68 -4.76
C LEU A 356 -4.41 -14.41 -5.99
N TYR A 357 -4.94 -15.59 -6.24
CA TYR A 357 -4.52 -16.43 -7.35
C TYR A 357 -5.49 -16.37 -8.55
N SER A 358 -5.02 -16.79 -9.72
CA SER A 358 -5.77 -16.77 -10.98
C SER A 358 -7.04 -17.62 -11.00
N ASP A 359 -7.17 -18.55 -10.07
CA ASP A 359 -8.38 -19.37 -9.85
C ASP A 359 -9.31 -18.78 -8.77
N LEU A 360 -9.04 -17.55 -8.32
CA LEU A 360 -9.71 -16.85 -7.23
C LEU A 360 -9.50 -17.46 -5.83
N SER A 361 -8.62 -18.44 -5.70
CA SER A 361 -8.23 -18.88 -4.36
C SER A 361 -7.39 -17.81 -3.67
N MET A 362 -7.56 -17.71 -2.36
CA MET A 362 -6.87 -16.77 -1.49
C MET A 362 -5.97 -17.52 -0.51
N LYS A 363 -4.77 -16.99 -0.25
CA LYS A 363 -3.87 -17.50 0.78
C LYS A 363 -3.44 -16.34 1.68
N PHE A 364 -3.71 -16.47 2.98
CA PHE A 364 -3.25 -15.51 3.99
C PHE A 364 -1.77 -15.70 4.30
N ILE A 365 -1.03 -14.58 4.38
CA ILE A 365 0.39 -14.55 4.71
C ILE A 365 0.58 -13.60 5.89
N PRO A 366 0.91 -14.10 7.09
CA PRO A 366 1.19 -13.26 8.25
C PRO A 366 2.43 -12.38 8.00
N LEU A 367 2.35 -11.11 8.37
CA LEU A 367 3.48 -10.19 8.33
C LEU A 367 4.29 -10.31 9.63
N LYS A 368 5.56 -10.69 9.50
CA LYS A 368 6.52 -10.80 10.60
C LYS A 368 7.54 -9.67 10.57
N GLY A 369 8.11 -9.34 11.74
CA GLY A 369 9.17 -8.32 11.87
C GLY A 369 8.63 -6.88 11.92
N PHE A 370 7.39 -6.72 12.36
CA PHE A 370 6.75 -5.43 12.65
C PHE A 370 6.42 -5.34 14.14
N PRO A 371 6.34 -4.11 14.71
CA PRO A 371 5.99 -3.90 16.10
C PRO A 371 4.67 -4.57 16.49
N LYS A 372 4.62 -5.10 17.70
CA LYS A 372 3.45 -5.76 18.28
C LYS A 372 3.10 -5.14 19.63
N PHE A 373 1.83 -5.26 20.03
CA PHE A 373 1.41 -4.99 21.39
C PHE A 373 1.73 -6.20 22.26
N VAL A 374 2.41 -5.95 23.40
CA VAL A 374 2.85 -6.97 24.34
C VAL A 374 2.42 -6.55 25.74
N ASP A 375 1.69 -7.43 26.43
CA ASP A 375 1.37 -7.25 27.82
C ASP A 375 2.47 -7.87 28.67
N VAL A 376 2.97 -7.16 29.69
CA VAL A 376 4.01 -7.60 30.63
C VAL A 376 3.53 -7.39 32.05
N GLU A 377 4.13 -8.11 33.00
CA GLU A 377 3.75 -8.05 34.42
C GLU A 377 4.51 -6.97 35.19
N SER A 378 5.68 -6.56 34.70
CA SER A 378 6.52 -5.53 35.32
C SER A 378 7.19 -4.64 34.27
N GLU A 379 7.70 -3.46 34.71
CA GLU A 379 8.49 -2.58 33.86
C GLU A 379 9.83 -3.20 33.45
N GLU A 380 10.36 -4.13 34.25
CA GLU A 380 11.61 -4.84 33.98
C GLU A 380 11.50 -5.79 32.77
N ASP A 381 10.28 -6.21 32.43
CA ASP A 381 10.02 -7.07 31.26
C ASP A 381 9.96 -6.30 29.94
N ILE A 382 10.02 -4.96 29.97
CA ILE A 382 10.03 -4.11 28.78
C ILE A 382 11.38 -4.25 28.07
N LYS A 383 11.33 -4.56 26.76
CA LYS A 383 12.51 -4.69 25.90
C LYS A 383 12.58 -3.54 24.91
N ASP A 384 13.79 -3.12 24.57
CA ASP A 384 14.03 -2.15 23.50
C ASP A 384 14.09 -2.87 22.12
N ASP A 385 12.97 -3.45 21.71
CA ASP A 385 12.82 -4.23 20.47
C ASP A 385 11.82 -3.60 19.46
N GLY A 386 11.34 -2.38 19.80
CA GLY A 386 10.38 -1.62 19.00
C GLY A 386 8.92 -2.04 19.17
N ASN A 387 8.62 -3.00 20.07
CA ASN A 387 7.25 -3.38 20.40
C ASN A 387 6.57 -2.36 21.33
N TYR A 388 5.24 -2.44 21.42
CA TYR A 388 4.41 -1.57 22.28
C TYR A 388 4.04 -2.31 23.56
N TYR A 389 4.72 -2.03 24.65
CA TYR A 389 4.53 -2.70 25.91
C TYR A 389 3.42 -2.06 26.76
N THR A 390 2.65 -2.90 27.45
CA THR A 390 1.67 -2.49 28.47
C THR A 390 1.91 -3.28 29.73
N VAL A 391 2.28 -2.61 30.81
CA VAL A 391 2.40 -3.25 32.12
C VAL A 391 1.01 -3.50 32.70
N LEU A 392 0.69 -4.75 32.96
CA LEU A 392 -0.57 -5.13 33.57
C LEU A 392 -0.53 -4.86 35.10
N PRO A 393 -1.62 -4.35 35.68
CA PRO A 393 -1.69 -4.25 37.13
C PRO A 393 -1.60 -5.64 37.73
N LYS A 394 -0.76 -5.83 38.76
CA LYS A 394 -0.68 -7.09 39.50
C LYS A 394 -2.08 -7.45 39.98
N LYS A 395 -2.54 -8.67 39.68
CA LYS A 395 -3.77 -9.21 40.22
C LYS A 395 -3.58 -9.35 41.75
N THR A 396 -4.06 -8.40 42.50
CA THR A 396 -4.20 -8.57 43.94
C THR A 396 -5.27 -9.66 44.16
N SER A 397 -4.84 -10.78 44.71
CA SER A 397 -5.68 -11.91 45.05
C SER A 397 -6.58 -11.56 46.26
N ASN A 398 -7.57 -10.69 46.05
CA ASN A 398 -8.70 -10.52 46.97
C ASN A 398 -9.90 -10.12 46.14
N LEU A 399 -10.49 -11.11 45.46
CA LEU A 399 -11.83 -10.98 44.91
C LEU A 399 -12.83 -11.15 46.07
N VAL A 400 -13.11 -10.05 46.74
CA VAL A 400 -14.40 -9.91 47.39
C VAL A 400 -15.43 -9.72 46.27
N ASN A 401 -16.37 -10.65 46.20
CA ASN A 401 -17.54 -10.57 45.32
C ASN A 401 -18.30 -9.28 45.62
N THR A 402 -18.01 -8.23 44.84
CA THR A 402 -18.84 -7.04 44.78
C THR A 402 -19.58 -7.03 43.43
N ASN A 403 -20.90 -7.20 43.53
CA ASN A 403 -21.86 -6.96 42.47
C ASN A 403 -21.43 -5.76 41.64
N HIS A 404 -21.25 -5.96 40.31
CA HIS A 404 -20.98 -4.90 39.37
C HIS A 404 -22.13 -3.89 39.35
N LYS A 405 -22.07 -2.91 40.24
CA LYS A 405 -22.73 -1.64 40.00
C LYS A 405 -21.97 -0.96 38.86
N ILE A 406 -22.65 -0.74 37.75
CA ILE A 406 -22.18 0.08 36.62
C ILE A 406 -21.70 1.41 37.20
N THR A 407 -20.38 1.57 37.31
CA THR A 407 -19.78 2.83 37.73
C THR A 407 -20.04 3.83 36.60
N LYS A 408 -20.90 4.81 36.86
CA LYS A 408 -21.10 5.99 36.02
C LYS A 408 -19.72 6.49 35.60
N GLN A 409 -19.50 6.59 34.27
CA GLN A 409 -18.31 7.23 33.69
C GLN A 409 -18.14 8.60 34.36
N LEU A 410 -17.10 8.76 35.16
CA LEU A 410 -16.78 10.05 35.77
C LEU A 410 -16.55 11.07 34.66
N SER A 411 -17.22 12.20 34.74
CA SER A 411 -16.99 13.29 33.79
C SER A 411 -15.51 13.68 33.80
N LYS A 412 -15.00 14.21 32.68
CA LYS A 412 -13.59 14.68 32.55
C LYS A 412 -13.19 15.60 33.72
N LYS A 413 -14.16 16.40 34.22
CA LYS A 413 -14.00 17.28 35.38
C LYS A 413 -13.85 16.52 36.71
N ALA A 414 -14.55 15.40 36.87
CA ALA A 414 -14.44 14.56 38.07
C ALA A 414 -13.14 13.75 38.07
N LEU A 415 -12.68 13.29 36.90
CA LEU A 415 -11.38 12.62 36.74
C LEU A 415 -10.21 13.57 37.05
N ALA A 416 -10.27 14.79 36.54
CA ALA A 416 -9.28 15.82 36.81
C ALA A 416 -9.20 16.17 38.30
N ARG A 417 -10.37 16.31 38.99
CA ARG A 417 -10.41 16.53 40.42
C ARG A 417 -9.81 15.37 41.23
N LYS A 418 -10.07 14.13 40.85
CA LYS A 418 -9.50 12.95 41.45
C LYS A 418 -7.98 12.92 41.33
N TYR A 419 -7.46 13.16 40.11
CA TYR A 419 -6.04 13.23 39.80
C TYR A 419 -5.31 14.33 40.61
N LEU A 420 -5.90 15.52 40.69
CA LEU A 420 -5.34 16.62 41.47
C LEU A 420 -5.28 16.30 42.98
N LYS A 421 -6.29 15.61 43.50
CA LYS A 421 -6.33 15.17 44.88
C LYS A 421 -5.29 14.07 45.18
N GLU A 422 -5.12 13.12 44.28
CA GLU A 422 -4.12 12.04 44.38
C GLU A 422 -2.68 12.57 44.32
N LYS A 423 -2.45 13.66 43.62
CA LYS A 423 -1.13 14.32 43.51
C LYS A 423 -0.87 15.37 44.63
N GLY A 424 -1.80 15.56 45.56
CA GLY A 424 -1.65 16.53 46.66
C GLY A 424 -1.63 17.98 46.23
N ILE A 425 -2.13 18.28 45.01
CA ILE A 425 -2.13 19.66 44.45
C ILE A 425 -3.24 20.47 45.14
N THR A 426 -2.83 21.52 45.84
CA THR A 426 -3.76 22.37 46.58
C THR A 426 -4.47 23.39 45.66
N GLU A 427 -5.54 24.03 46.16
CA GLU A 427 -6.20 25.13 45.45
C GLU A 427 -5.28 26.34 45.25
N GLN A 428 -4.28 26.52 46.07
CA GLN A 428 -3.26 27.55 45.94
C GLN A 428 -2.34 27.28 44.75
N ASP A 429 -1.85 26.04 44.64
CA ASP A 429 -1.01 25.59 43.50
C ASP A 429 -1.74 25.75 42.15
N LYS A 430 -3.05 25.53 42.12
CA LYS A 430 -3.88 25.73 40.91
C LYS A 430 -3.96 27.20 40.51
N LYS A 431 -4.12 28.10 41.47
CA LYS A 431 -4.15 29.54 41.22
C LYS A 431 -2.81 30.06 40.71
N GLU A 432 -1.70 29.58 41.28
CA GLU A 432 -0.36 29.97 40.84
C GLU A 432 -0.06 29.49 39.43
N LEU A 433 -0.44 28.23 39.09
CA LEU A 433 -0.30 27.68 37.74
C LEU A 433 -1.16 28.45 36.71
N LEU A 434 -2.39 28.85 37.08
CA LEU A 434 -3.27 29.62 36.21
C LEU A 434 -2.68 31.04 35.96
N ILE A 435 -2.13 31.67 36.99
CA ILE A 435 -1.47 32.98 36.87
C ILE A 435 -0.22 32.87 35.98
N ASP A 436 0.57 31.82 36.08
CA ASP A 436 1.75 31.61 35.25
C ASP A 436 1.38 31.39 33.77
N ILE A 437 0.30 30.59 33.51
CA ILE A 437 -0.21 30.41 32.17
C ILE A 437 -0.75 31.71 31.56
N LEU A 438 -1.47 32.53 32.32
CA LEU A 438 -1.98 33.82 31.86
C LEU A 438 -0.84 34.80 31.56
N LYS A 439 0.18 34.88 32.42
CA LYS A 439 1.37 35.73 32.16
C LYS A 439 2.14 35.31 30.91
N LYS A 440 2.23 33.98 30.62
CA LYS A 440 2.86 33.48 29.39
C LYS A 440 2.02 33.75 28.15
N ALA A 441 0.69 33.76 28.27
CA ALA A 441 -0.20 34.10 27.16
C ALA A 441 -0.24 35.61 26.84
N GLU A 442 0.07 36.48 27.79
CA GLU A 442 0.16 37.95 27.58
C GLU A 442 1.54 38.38 27.02
N SER A 443 2.52 37.48 27.00
CA SER A 443 3.87 37.71 26.49
C SER A 443 4.13 37.13 25.09
N CYS A 444 3.13 36.54 24.48
CA CYS A 444 3.09 36.12 23.07
C CYS A 444 2.16 37.04 22.27
#